data_ff3d5a6401851baa0b50b5d98c6b5c81
#
_entry.id   ff3d5a6401851baa0b50b5d98c6b5c81
#
_cell.length_a   1.000
_cell.length_b   1.000
_cell.length_c   1.000
_cell.angle_alpha   90.00
_cell.angle_beta   90.00
_cell.angle_gamma   90.00
#
_symmetry.space_group_name_H-M   'P 1'
#
loop_
_entity.id
_entity.type
_entity.pdbx_description
1 polymer ?
#
loop_
_entity_poly.entity_id
_entity_poly.type
_entity_poly.pdbx_seq_one_letter_code
_entity_poly.pdbx_strand_id
1 'polypeptide(L)'
;TNTLRRIKMTLDMLKNGETAVIKTVGGEGALRLRFLDMGLIPHTAVTLQKTAPMGDPIEIRVRGYELTLRKADAKLIEVEKA
;
A
#
# COMPACT_ATOMS: atom_id res chain seq x y z
N THR A 1 -24.05 -0.25 -10.98
CA THR A 1 -23.67 0.39 -11.82
C THR A 1 -22.43 0.82 -11.71
N ASN A 2 -22.05 0.93 -10.72
CA ASN A 2 -20.90 1.33 -10.59
C ASN A 2 -19.90 0.42 -10.57
N THR A 3 -20.11 -0.85 -10.77
CA THR A 3 -19.11 -1.75 -10.79
C THR A 3 -18.10 -1.35 -11.76
N LEU A 4 -18.47 -0.80 -12.80
CA LEU A 4 -17.51 -0.42 -13.76
C LEU A 4 -16.59 0.58 -13.26
N ARG A 5 -16.93 1.25 -12.22
CA ARG A 5 -16.11 2.19 -11.77
C ARG A 5 -15.33 1.75 -10.70
N ARG A 6 -15.34 0.55 -10.27
CA ARG A 6 -14.57 0.12 -9.24
C ARG A 6 -13.23 -0.06 -9.69
N ILE A 7 -12.40 0.87 -9.75
CA ILE A 7 -11.01 0.74 -10.07
C ILE A 7 -10.28 0.39 -8.83
N LYS A 8 -9.59 -0.72 -8.84
CA LYS A 8 -8.81 -1.10 -7.73
C LYS A 8 -7.69 -0.15 -7.60
N MET A 9 -7.50 0.43 -6.43
CA MET A 9 -6.40 1.31 -6.17
C MET A 9 -5.43 0.57 -5.28
N THR A 10 -4.18 0.52 -5.67
CA THR A 10 -3.16 -0.17 -4.89
C THR A 10 -2.18 0.85 -4.33
N LEU A 11 -1.40 0.40 -3.35
CA LEU A 11 -0.52 1.29 -2.61
C LEU A 11 0.45 2.04 -3.51
N ASP A 12 0.92 1.42 -4.57
CA ASP A 12 1.86 2.05 -5.49
C ASP A 12 1.24 3.18 -6.31
N MET A 13 -0.08 3.30 -6.28
CA MET A 13 -0.76 4.33 -7.05
C MET A 13 -0.95 5.62 -6.27
N LEU A 14 -0.56 5.64 -5.01
CA LEU A 14 -0.70 6.86 -4.22
C LEU A 14 0.33 7.90 -4.66
N LYS A 15 0.02 9.15 -4.41
CA LYS A 15 0.94 10.22 -4.70
C LYS A 15 1.70 10.54 -3.43
N ASN A 16 2.85 11.18 -3.56
CA ASN A 16 3.64 11.55 -2.40
C ASN A 16 2.82 12.40 -1.45
N GLY A 17 2.80 12.01 -0.21
CA GLY A 17 2.03 12.72 0.82
C GLY A 17 0.60 12.27 0.94
N GLU A 18 0.14 11.40 0.06
CA GLU A 18 -1.25 10.98 0.08
C GLU A 18 -1.47 9.85 1.08
N THR A 19 -2.57 9.89 1.80
CA THR A 19 -2.90 8.89 2.81
C THR A 19 -4.07 8.04 2.33
N ALA A 20 -4.01 6.77 2.61
CA ALA A 20 -5.09 5.84 2.27
C ALA A 20 -5.23 4.80 3.36
N VAL A 21 -6.30 4.03 3.29
CA VAL A 21 -6.56 2.97 4.26
C VAL A 21 -6.43 1.63 3.55
N ILE A 22 -5.71 0.70 4.13
CA ILE A 22 -5.53 -0.61 3.53
C ILE A 22 -6.85 -1.36 3.56
N LYS A 23 -7.24 -1.88 2.40
CA LYS A 23 -8.45 -2.69 2.31
C LYS A 23 -8.11 -4.16 2.33
N THR A 24 -7.21 -4.58 1.50
CA THR A 24 -6.88 -5.99 1.35
C THR A 24 -5.39 -6.15 1.15
N VAL A 25 -4.83 -7.15 1.76
CA VAL A 25 -3.42 -7.45 1.60
C VAL A 25 -3.33 -8.69 0.73
N GLY A 26 -2.69 -8.56 -0.42
CA GLY A 26 -2.54 -9.66 -1.35
C GLY A 26 -1.34 -10.51 -1.06
N GLY A 27 -0.92 -11.26 -2.04
CA GLY A 27 0.18 -12.19 -1.87
C GLY A 27 -0.35 -13.50 -1.34
N GLU A 28 0.50 -14.50 -1.25
CA GLU A 28 0.10 -15.77 -0.73
C GLU A 28 1.11 -16.31 0.21
N GLY A 29 0.68 -17.13 1.16
CA GLY A 29 1.58 -17.81 2.06
C GLY A 29 2.49 -16.88 2.82
N ALA A 30 3.77 -17.16 2.75
CA ALA A 30 4.76 -16.43 3.52
C ALA A 30 4.81 -14.95 3.16
N LEU A 31 4.58 -14.60 1.91
CA LEU A 31 4.65 -13.21 1.50
C LEU A 31 3.54 -12.40 2.19
N ARG A 32 2.33 -12.93 2.22
CA ARG A 32 1.24 -12.24 2.85
C ARG A 32 1.49 -12.09 4.34
N LEU A 33 2.03 -13.13 4.96
CA LEU A 33 2.34 -13.08 6.38
C LEU A 33 3.40 -12.02 6.67
N ARG A 34 4.37 -11.89 5.78
CA ARG A 34 5.38 -10.88 5.95
C ARG A 34 4.77 -9.49 5.93
N PHE A 35 3.85 -9.23 5.00
CA PHE A 35 3.21 -7.93 4.93
C PHE A 35 2.45 -7.64 6.23
N LEU A 36 1.74 -8.64 6.74
CA LEU A 36 0.99 -8.45 7.97
C LEU A 36 1.91 -8.21 9.16
N ASP A 37 3.04 -8.91 9.21
CA ASP A 37 4.00 -8.72 10.27
C ASP A 37 4.63 -7.34 10.21
N MET A 38 4.73 -6.75 9.04
CA MET A 38 5.28 -5.42 8.88
C MET A 38 4.27 -4.34 9.29
N GLY A 39 3.05 -4.73 9.61
CA GLY A 39 2.05 -3.77 10.00
C GLY A 39 1.08 -3.38 8.90
N LEU A 40 1.16 -4.03 7.73
CA LEU A 40 0.29 -3.71 6.62
C LEU A 40 -1.00 -4.49 6.78
N ILE A 41 -1.79 -4.08 7.75
CA ILE A 41 -3.00 -4.78 8.14
C ILE A 41 -4.23 -4.06 7.61
N PRO A 42 -5.27 -4.79 7.20
CA PRO A 42 -6.49 -4.14 6.71
C PRO A 42 -7.02 -3.13 7.73
N HIS A 43 -7.58 -2.06 7.23
CA HIS A 43 -8.14 -0.98 8.03
C HIS A 43 -7.09 -0.09 8.70
N THR A 44 -5.85 -0.20 8.31
CA THR A 44 -4.78 0.64 8.85
C THR A 44 -4.47 1.75 7.85
N ALA A 45 -4.29 2.95 8.32
CA ALA A 45 -3.94 4.06 7.44
C ALA A 45 -2.46 4.04 7.09
N VAL A 46 -2.15 4.34 5.85
CA VAL A 46 -0.77 4.43 5.39
C VAL A 46 -0.62 5.71 4.56
N THR A 47 0.56 6.29 4.60
CA THR A 47 0.84 7.49 3.82
C THR A 47 2.05 7.21 2.95
N LEU A 48 1.97 7.53 1.66
CA LEU A 48 3.12 7.41 0.80
C LEU A 48 4.02 8.61 1.06
N GLN A 49 5.21 8.37 1.64
CA GLN A 49 6.11 9.44 1.98
C GLN A 49 6.86 9.93 0.76
N LYS A 50 7.43 9.05 0.04
CA LYS A 50 8.15 9.42 -1.18
C LYS A 50 8.47 8.21 -2.02
N THR A 51 8.81 8.46 -3.26
CA THR A 51 9.13 7.43 -4.22
C THR A 51 10.54 7.69 -4.71
N ALA A 52 11.33 6.65 -4.84
CA ALA A 52 12.68 6.81 -5.34
C ALA A 52 12.64 7.38 -6.75
N PRO A 53 13.72 8.01 -7.21
CA PRO A 53 13.74 8.66 -8.51
C PRO A 53 13.30 7.79 -9.67
N MET A 54 13.58 6.49 -9.60
CA MET A 54 13.19 5.61 -10.67
C MET A 54 11.80 5.02 -10.44
N GLY A 55 11.10 5.45 -9.42
CA GLY A 55 9.78 4.92 -9.12
C GLY A 55 9.78 3.73 -8.19
N ASP A 56 10.96 3.25 -7.78
CA ASP A 56 11.07 2.05 -6.98
C ASP A 56 12.39 2.10 -6.23
N PRO A 57 12.42 1.87 -4.93
CA PRO A 57 11.27 1.50 -4.09
C PRO A 57 10.46 2.70 -3.62
N ILE A 58 9.40 2.45 -2.89
CA ILE A 58 8.60 3.53 -2.33
C ILE A 58 8.76 3.48 -0.81
N GLU A 59 8.59 4.62 -0.18
CA GLU A 59 8.71 4.72 1.25
C GLU A 59 7.37 5.12 1.81
N ILE A 60 6.83 4.36 2.75
CA ILE A 60 5.52 4.62 3.32
C ILE A 60 5.62 4.77 4.82
N ARG A 61 4.63 5.41 5.40
CA ARG A 61 4.53 5.54 6.84
C ARG A 61 3.29 4.82 7.33
N VAL A 62 3.49 3.95 8.31
CA VAL A 62 2.41 3.16 8.87
C VAL A 62 2.52 3.24 10.38
N ARG A 63 1.42 3.66 11.04
CA ARG A 63 1.41 3.67 12.49
C ARG A 63 2.58 4.35 13.14
N GLY A 64 3.07 5.40 12.55
CA GLY A 64 4.15 6.17 13.16
C GLY A 64 5.55 5.70 12.83
N TYR A 65 5.72 4.68 12.03
CA TYR A 65 7.05 4.28 11.61
C TYR A 65 7.10 4.14 10.10
N GLU A 66 8.29 4.09 9.56
CA GLU A 66 8.46 4.09 8.12
C GLU A 66 8.92 2.75 7.59
N LEU A 67 8.42 2.39 6.44
CA LEU A 67 8.78 1.15 5.78
C LEU A 67 9.12 1.46 4.34
N THR A 68 10.00 0.64 3.78
CA THR A 68 10.33 0.74 2.37
C THR A 68 9.82 -0.52 1.70
N LEU A 69 9.07 -0.35 0.59
CA LEU A 69 8.55 -1.48 -0.14
C LEU A 69 8.93 -1.39 -1.59
N ARG A 70 9.05 -2.54 -2.24
CA ARG A 70 9.28 -2.53 -3.66
C ARG A 70 7.95 -2.23 -4.30
N LYS A 71 7.98 -1.59 -5.45
CA LYS A 71 6.77 -1.25 -6.14
C LYS A 71 5.95 -2.51 -6.46
N ALA A 72 6.62 -3.60 -6.81
CA ALA A 72 5.95 -4.85 -7.10
C ALA A 72 5.16 -5.35 -5.89
N ASP A 73 5.67 -5.15 -4.69
CA ASP A 73 4.97 -5.58 -3.48
C ASP A 73 3.81 -4.64 -3.20
N ALA A 74 3.98 -3.36 -3.45
CA ALA A 74 2.93 -2.38 -3.21
C ALA A 74 1.71 -2.65 -4.08
N LYS A 75 1.91 -3.25 -5.25
CA LYS A 75 0.80 -3.55 -6.13
C LYS A 75 -0.10 -4.64 -5.57
N LEU A 76 0.37 -5.36 -4.58
CA LEU A 76 -0.41 -6.42 -3.98
C LEU A 76 -1.26 -5.92 -2.81
N ILE A 77 -1.11 -4.66 -2.45
CA ILE A 77 -1.84 -4.10 -1.32
C ILE A 77 -2.91 -3.14 -1.81
N GLU A 78 -4.16 -3.53 -1.67
CA GLU A 78 -5.27 -2.73 -2.13
C GLU A 78 -5.65 -1.71 -1.07
N VAL A 79 -5.83 -0.47 -1.47
CA VAL A 79 -6.16 0.60 -0.54
C VAL A 79 -7.33 1.42 -1.06
N GLU A 80 -7.88 2.26 -0.19
CA GLU A 80 -8.86 3.22 -0.66
C GLU A 80 -8.51 4.55 0.00
N LYS A 81 -8.83 5.64 -0.65
CA LYS A 81 -8.45 6.93 -0.15
C LYS A 81 -9.08 7.22 1.18
N ALA A 82 -8.33 7.81 2.04
CA ALA A 82 -8.81 8.14 3.39
C ALA A 82 -9.74 9.33 3.36
#